data_872165556e50d13fd56e2dd619e2e203
#
_entry.id   872165556e50d13fd56e2dd619e2e203
#
_cell.length_a   1.000
_cell.length_b   1.000
_cell.length_c   1.000
_cell.angle_alpha   90.00
_cell.angle_beta   90.00
_cell.angle_gamma   90.00
#
_symmetry.space_group_name_H-M   'P 1'
#
loop_
_entity.id
_entity.type
_entity.pdbx_description
1 polymer ?
#
loop_
_entity_poly.entity_id
_entity_poly.type
_entity_poly.pdbx_seq_one_letter_code
_entity_poly.pdbx_strand_id
1 'polypeptide(L)'
;MALKEYLQDPFLKELYGSIRRAGKIQSISMDLTHTCNIRCTGCYYFNDHMDVGHPTASEAVFDAFLQKERERGTNFITIVGGEPSLKPGRLREIARYFKASVSTNGLKKIPMKGLEKNLSIGISVWGDAQTDRRMRGGGKIDIFEKALENYHGDPRAFWYYTVIPGYASQIEPVVERCVANGNPVLFNFYGDLKSIGNRADHRRGFAEARQAINRVVDRFPHMIYMTSYISEVVSTGRLYDQKWGYEVCTSFSTDNPVNFERMQNGMPYSPHFRAYNADLQTTRRCCTGIDRDCASCFDVWQHFSWIILNLRKHLGSKREFTNWLTTVYMFYLINRLIDYDSGKKNIAEIHRRLCEKTPNIAVLDNVAAS
;
A
#
# COMPACT_ATOMS: atom_id res chain seq x y z
N MET A 1 15.56 23.47 -13.79
CA MET A 1 14.96 23.73 -15.11
C MET A 1 13.93 22.68 -15.48
N ALA A 2 14.25 21.41 -15.48
CA ALA A 2 13.37 20.31 -15.93
C ALA A 2 11.95 20.29 -15.32
N LEU A 3 11.79 20.46 -14.00
CA LEU A 3 10.46 20.44 -13.38
C LEU A 3 9.51 21.52 -13.92
N LYS A 4 10.00 22.73 -14.15
CA LYS A 4 9.19 23.83 -14.71
C LYS A 4 8.72 23.51 -16.12
N GLU A 5 9.58 22.89 -16.92
CA GLU A 5 9.27 22.45 -18.27
C GLU A 5 8.19 21.35 -18.29
N TYR A 6 8.33 20.32 -17.43
CA TYR A 6 7.34 19.25 -17.35
C TYR A 6 5.97 19.74 -16.87
N LEU A 7 5.93 20.74 -16.01
CA LEU A 7 4.70 21.37 -15.52
C LEU A 7 4.06 22.37 -16.50
N GLN A 8 4.59 22.55 -17.71
CA GLN A 8 3.89 23.22 -18.80
C GLN A 8 2.71 22.38 -19.31
N ASP A 9 2.76 21.06 -19.09
CA ASP A 9 1.61 20.19 -19.35
C ASP A 9 0.50 20.47 -18.33
N PRO A 10 -0.71 20.93 -18.76
CA PRO A 10 -1.78 21.34 -17.85
C PRO A 10 -2.24 20.22 -16.90
N PHE A 11 -2.28 18.98 -17.40
CA PHE A 11 -2.69 17.83 -16.60
C PHE A 11 -1.67 17.49 -15.52
N LEU A 12 -0.38 17.43 -15.86
CA LEU A 12 0.67 17.20 -14.87
C LEU A 12 0.72 18.34 -13.85
N LYS A 13 0.48 19.58 -14.27
CA LYS A 13 0.39 20.74 -13.39
C LYS A 13 -0.78 20.63 -12.42
N GLU A 14 -1.95 20.15 -12.87
CA GLU A 14 -3.13 19.90 -12.01
C GLU A 14 -2.83 18.85 -10.94
N LEU A 15 -2.28 17.69 -11.34
CA LEU A 15 -1.91 16.60 -10.41
C LEU A 15 -0.89 17.10 -9.37
N TYR A 16 0.16 17.77 -9.82
CA TYR A 16 1.20 18.32 -8.96
C TYR A 16 0.64 19.37 -7.99
N GLY A 17 -0.22 20.26 -8.49
CA GLY A 17 -0.91 21.26 -7.69
C GLY A 17 -1.78 20.65 -6.60
N SER A 18 -2.48 19.56 -6.89
CA SER A 18 -3.30 18.83 -5.91
C SER A 18 -2.45 18.25 -4.76
N ILE A 19 -1.31 17.64 -5.09
CA ILE A 19 -0.37 17.12 -4.10
C ILE A 19 0.22 18.28 -3.26
N ARG A 20 0.60 19.38 -3.89
CA ARG A 20 1.15 20.53 -3.18
C ARG A 20 0.15 21.17 -2.21
N ARG A 21 -1.13 21.23 -2.57
CA ARG A 21 -2.20 21.72 -1.68
C ARG A 21 -2.45 20.82 -0.49
N ALA A 22 -2.30 19.50 -0.65
CA ALA A 22 -2.41 18.55 0.45
C ALA A 22 -1.32 18.74 1.53
N GLY A 23 -0.19 19.32 1.14
CA GLY A 23 0.88 19.67 2.06
C GLY A 23 1.77 18.48 2.46
N LYS A 24 2.54 18.67 3.53
CA LYS A 24 3.48 17.69 4.05
C LYS A 24 2.73 16.57 4.80
N ILE A 25 3.09 15.33 4.52
CA ILE A 25 2.63 14.18 5.29
C ILE A 25 3.60 13.91 6.43
N GLN A 26 3.07 13.85 7.66
CA GLN A 26 3.75 13.34 8.83
C GLN A 26 2.97 12.12 9.31
N SER A 27 3.47 10.94 8.97
CA SER A 27 2.76 9.70 9.17
C SER A 27 3.37 8.80 10.23
N ILE A 28 2.51 7.98 10.82
CA ILE A 28 2.88 6.84 11.65
C ILE A 28 2.13 5.59 11.18
N SER A 29 2.61 4.42 11.56
CA SER A 29 1.85 3.18 11.53
C SER A 29 1.56 2.72 12.95
N MET A 30 0.41 2.10 13.18
CA MET A 30 0.09 1.55 14.48
C MET A 30 -0.71 0.25 14.37
N ASP A 31 -0.44 -0.67 15.29
CA ASP A 31 -1.30 -1.81 15.54
C ASP A 31 -2.43 -1.38 16.47
N LEU A 32 -3.65 -1.37 15.96
CA LEU A 32 -4.80 -0.95 16.75
C LEU A 32 -5.16 -1.95 17.86
N THR A 33 -4.88 -3.22 17.60
CA THR A 33 -5.13 -4.35 18.50
C THR A 33 -4.28 -5.55 18.09
N HIS A 34 -3.91 -6.39 19.03
CA HIS A 34 -3.29 -7.70 18.75
C HIS A 34 -4.32 -8.80 18.48
N THR A 35 -5.61 -8.52 18.68
CA THR A 35 -6.69 -9.51 18.49
C THR A 35 -7.13 -9.54 17.03
N CYS A 36 -7.27 -10.75 16.46
CA CYS A 36 -7.87 -10.98 15.16
C CYS A 36 -8.89 -12.12 15.22
N ASN A 37 -9.93 -12.03 14.42
CA ASN A 37 -10.99 -13.03 14.32
C ASN A 37 -10.71 -14.14 13.30
N ILE A 38 -9.55 -14.08 12.61
CA ILE A 38 -9.07 -15.13 11.68
C ILE A 38 -7.57 -15.39 11.90
N ARG A 39 -7.08 -16.48 11.29
CA ARG A 39 -5.66 -16.81 11.21
C ARG A 39 -5.32 -17.17 9.78
N CYS A 40 -4.76 -16.21 9.04
CA CYS A 40 -4.36 -16.41 7.65
C CYS A 40 -3.07 -17.21 7.58
N THR A 41 -2.98 -18.11 6.60
CA THR A 41 -1.72 -18.75 6.24
C THR A 41 -0.77 -17.69 5.70
N GLY A 42 0.43 -17.57 6.27
CA GLY A 42 1.38 -16.53 5.87
C GLY A 42 0.98 -15.10 6.29
N CYS A 43 0.16 -14.98 7.35
CA CYS A 43 -0.13 -13.69 7.95
C CYS A 43 1.16 -13.02 8.42
N TYR A 44 1.43 -11.81 7.94
CA TYR A 44 2.63 -11.10 8.38
C TYR A 44 2.59 -10.77 9.88
N TYR A 45 1.40 -10.49 10.44
CA TYR A 45 1.24 -10.07 11.82
C TYR A 45 1.39 -11.22 12.84
N PHE A 46 0.86 -12.43 12.52
CA PHE A 46 0.95 -13.61 13.39
C PHE A 46 2.00 -14.61 12.90
N ASN A 47 2.98 -14.16 12.15
CA ASN A 47 4.10 -14.98 11.76
C ASN A 47 5.13 -15.06 12.90
N ASP A 48 5.90 -16.15 12.98
CA ASP A 48 6.93 -16.41 14.01
C ASP A 48 8.03 -15.32 14.06
N HIS A 49 8.07 -14.47 13.04
CA HIS A 49 9.02 -13.35 12.94
C HIS A 49 8.48 -12.02 13.50
N MET A 50 7.21 -11.96 13.88
CA MET A 50 6.63 -10.77 14.47
C MET A 50 6.65 -10.88 15.98
N ASP A 51 7.13 -9.85 16.64
CA ASP A 51 6.91 -9.67 18.06
C ASP A 51 5.47 -9.17 18.29
N VAL A 52 4.55 -10.12 18.42
CA VAL A 52 3.12 -9.87 18.70
C VAL A 52 2.78 -10.02 20.18
N GLY A 53 3.79 -10.16 21.02
CA GLY A 53 3.63 -10.33 22.47
C GLY A 53 3.07 -9.10 23.19
N HIS A 54 2.90 -7.98 22.50
CA HIS A 54 2.44 -6.73 23.11
C HIS A 54 0.91 -6.73 23.32
N PRO A 55 0.44 -6.51 24.55
CA PRO A 55 -0.98 -6.42 24.83
C PRO A 55 -1.58 -5.19 24.15
N THR A 56 -2.86 -5.24 23.83
CA THR A 56 -3.56 -4.05 23.34
C THR A 56 -3.59 -2.97 24.44
N ALA A 57 -3.16 -1.76 24.11
CA ALA A 57 -3.18 -0.61 25.01
C ALA A 57 -4.54 -0.41 25.69
N SER A 58 -4.56 0.05 26.92
CA SER A 58 -5.79 0.52 27.58
C SER A 58 -6.35 1.77 26.90
N GLU A 59 -7.60 2.14 27.14
CA GLU A 59 -8.18 3.36 26.56
C GLU A 59 -7.43 4.63 27.03
N ALA A 60 -7.00 4.67 28.29
CA ALA A 60 -6.23 5.81 28.81
C ALA A 60 -4.87 5.96 28.08
N VAL A 61 -4.17 4.86 27.83
CA VAL A 61 -2.92 4.87 27.04
C VAL A 61 -3.18 5.29 25.59
N PHE A 62 -4.28 4.81 25.01
CA PHE A 62 -4.68 5.15 23.65
C PHE A 62 -4.98 6.65 23.52
N ASP A 63 -5.74 7.24 24.45
CA ASP A 63 -6.08 8.68 24.42
C ASP A 63 -4.82 9.55 24.59
N ALA A 64 -3.95 9.19 25.53
CA ALA A 64 -2.67 9.88 25.74
C ALA A 64 -1.77 9.78 24.50
N PHE A 65 -1.76 8.63 23.83
CA PHE A 65 -1.04 8.42 22.57
C PHE A 65 -1.55 9.35 21.46
N LEU A 66 -2.87 9.44 21.25
CA LEU A 66 -3.43 10.32 20.23
C LEU A 66 -3.08 11.79 20.49
N GLN A 67 -3.14 12.22 21.75
CA GLN A 67 -2.73 13.58 22.12
C GLN A 67 -1.26 13.83 21.79
N LYS A 68 -0.37 12.94 22.20
CA LYS A 68 1.07 13.02 21.92
C LYS A 68 1.36 13.10 20.41
N GLU A 69 0.69 12.29 19.60
CA GLU A 69 0.89 12.30 18.15
C GLU A 69 0.34 13.59 17.49
N ARG A 70 -0.74 14.18 18.02
CA ARG A 70 -1.22 15.49 17.60
C ARG A 70 -0.19 16.57 17.88
N GLU A 71 0.33 16.61 19.09
CA GLU A 71 1.36 17.59 19.50
C GLU A 71 2.65 17.46 18.68
N ARG A 72 2.99 16.23 18.29
CA ARG A 72 4.12 15.94 17.40
C ARG A 72 3.88 16.39 15.94
N GLY A 73 2.64 16.71 15.57
CA GLY A 73 2.26 17.16 14.22
C GLY A 73 1.97 16.00 13.26
N THR A 74 1.73 14.80 13.76
CA THR A 74 1.20 13.68 12.96
C THR A 74 -0.13 14.08 12.33
N ASN A 75 -0.31 13.79 11.03
CA ASN A 75 -1.53 14.12 10.31
C ASN A 75 -2.11 12.95 9.50
N PHE A 76 -1.39 11.83 9.44
CA PHE A 76 -1.83 10.61 8.77
C PHE A 76 -1.41 9.36 9.56
N ILE A 77 -2.34 8.41 9.72
CA ILE A 77 -2.10 7.15 10.44
C ILE A 77 -2.44 5.96 9.55
N THR A 78 -1.48 5.05 9.37
CA THR A 78 -1.72 3.72 8.82
C THR A 78 -2.09 2.78 9.96
N ILE A 79 -3.30 2.22 9.91
CA ILE A 79 -3.85 1.36 10.96
C ILE A 79 -3.80 -0.09 10.50
N VAL A 80 -3.09 -0.91 11.25
CA VAL A 80 -2.92 -2.34 11.03
C VAL A 80 -3.05 -3.10 12.35
N GLY A 81 -2.42 -4.25 12.48
CA GLY A 81 -2.42 -5.08 13.66
C GLY A 81 -3.15 -6.41 13.43
N GLY A 82 -3.90 -6.89 14.40
CA GLY A 82 -4.76 -8.06 14.22
C GLY A 82 -5.92 -7.75 13.26
N GLU A 83 -7.10 -7.40 13.80
CA GLU A 83 -8.24 -6.95 12.98
C GLU A 83 -8.82 -5.63 13.53
N PRO A 84 -8.56 -4.52 12.85
CA PRO A 84 -8.98 -3.19 13.33
C PRO A 84 -10.50 -3.01 13.42
N SER A 85 -11.29 -3.69 12.60
CA SER A 85 -12.77 -3.59 12.64
C SER A 85 -13.38 -4.09 13.95
N LEU A 86 -12.60 -4.78 14.79
CA LEU A 86 -13.00 -5.17 16.14
C LEU A 86 -13.00 -4.00 17.13
N LYS A 87 -12.38 -2.88 16.79
CA LYS A 87 -12.23 -1.68 17.63
C LYS A 87 -12.82 -0.42 16.96
N PRO A 88 -14.10 -0.41 16.59
CA PRO A 88 -14.70 0.71 15.84
C PRO A 88 -14.73 2.03 16.63
N GLY A 89 -14.75 1.98 17.96
CA GLY A 89 -14.63 3.16 18.82
C GLY A 89 -13.30 3.88 18.61
N ARG A 90 -12.18 3.14 18.64
CA ARG A 90 -10.85 3.69 18.42
C ARG A 90 -10.67 4.24 17.00
N LEU A 91 -11.24 3.58 16.00
CA LEU A 91 -11.22 4.11 14.62
C LEU A 91 -11.90 5.48 14.54
N ARG A 92 -13.03 5.67 15.26
CA ARG A 92 -13.72 6.97 15.32
C ARG A 92 -12.87 8.05 16.01
N GLU A 93 -12.23 7.71 17.12
CA GLU A 93 -11.35 8.67 17.81
C GLU A 93 -10.16 9.07 16.95
N ILE A 94 -9.51 8.13 16.26
CA ILE A 94 -8.45 8.46 15.30
C ILE A 94 -8.97 9.40 14.20
N ALA A 95 -10.08 9.07 13.57
CA ALA A 95 -10.64 9.84 12.45
C ALA A 95 -11.13 11.26 12.84
N ARG A 96 -11.29 11.56 14.12
CA ARG A 96 -11.58 12.91 14.60
C ARG A 96 -10.41 13.87 14.38
N TYR A 97 -9.19 13.37 14.46
CA TYR A 97 -7.99 14.20 14.51
C TYR A 97 -7.07 13.98 13.32
N PHE A 98 -7.12 12.80 12.71
CA PHE A 98 -6.18 12.37 11.67
C PHE A 98 -6.92 11.88 10.44
N LYS A 99 -6.28 12.01 9.29
CA LYS A 99 -6.60 11.14 8.17
C LYS A 99 -5.98 9.77 8.43
N ALA A 100 -6.67 8.71 8.06
CA ALA A 100 -6.21 7.36 8.33
C ALA A 100 -6.52 6.39 7.18
N SER A 101 -5.65 5.40 7.02
CA SER A 101 -5.88 4.23 6.17
C SER A 101 -5.88 2.99 7.05
N VAL A 102 -6.89 2.15 6.93
CA VAL A 102 -7.03 0.91 7.70
C VAL A 102 -7.04 -0.29 6.77
N SER A 103 -6.27 -1.34 7.13
CA SER A 103 -6.36 -2.64 6.48
C SER A 103 -7.26 -3.56 7.29
N THR A 104 -8.27 -4.16 6.66
CA THR A 104 -9.23 -5.08 7.30
C THR A 104 -9.40 -6.37 6.50
N ASN A 105 -9.75 -7.44 7.20
CA ASN A 105 -10.12 -8.68 6.55
C ASN A 105 -11.54 -8.66 5.92
N GLY A 106 -12.34 -7.66 6.23
CA GLY A 106 -13.66 -7.45 5.65
C GLY A 106 -14.81 -8.21 6.29
N LEU A 107 -14.56 -9.14 7.22
CA LEU A 107 -15.62 -9.94 7.86
C LEU A 107 -16.58 -9.13 8.72
N LYS A 108 -16.10 -8.04 9.29
CA LYS A 108 -16.92 -7.12 10.08
C LYS A 108 -16.91 -5.74 9.43
N LYS A 109 -18.10 -5.23 9.13
CA LYS A 109 -18.25 -3.89 8.55
C LYS A 109 -17.78 -2.82 9.53
N ILE A 110 -16.90 -1.93 9.06
CA ILE A 110 -16.54 -0.71 9.78
C ILE A 110 -17.70 0.31 9.61
N PRO A 111 -18.32 0.79 10.70
CA PRO A 111 -19.46 1.70 10.59
C PRO A 111 -19.16 2.96 9.79
N MET A 112 -20.19 3.51 9.13
CA MET A 112 -20.05 4.77 8.37
C MET A 112 -20.00 5.98 9.30
N LYS A 113 -20.90 6.03 10.28
CA LYS A 113 -21.11 7.19 11.15
C LYS A 113 -19.84 7.66 11.87
N GLY A 114 -19.43 8.88 11.56
CA GLY A 114 -18.23 9.52 12.10
C GLY A 114 -16.91 9.12 11.43
N LEU A 115 -16.99 8.39 10.30
CA LEU A 115 -15.83 7.86 9.56
C LEU A 115 -15.89 8.17 8.06
N GLU A 116 -16.77 9.08 7.64
CA GLU A 116 -17.10 9.30 6.24
C GLU A 116 -15.95 9.90 5.43
N LYS A 117 -15.19 10.82 6.03
CA LYS A 117 -14.24 11.68 5.32
C LYS A 117 -12.77 11.33 5.54
N ASN A 118 -12.43 10.89 6.74
CA ASN A 118 -11.04 10.79 7.16
C ASN A 118 -10.49 9.36 7.18
N LEU A 119 -11.32 8.37 6.81
CA LEU A 119 -10.91 6.98 6.79
C LEU A 119 -10.94 6.41 5.38
N SER A 120 -9.83 5.84 4.95
CA SER A 120 -9.71 4.96 3.79
C SER A 120 -9.67 3.51 4.27
N ILE A 121 -10.40 2.60 3.61
CA ILE A 121 -10.54 1.20 4.05
C ILE A 121 -10.01 0.28 2.96
N GLY A 122 -8.85 -0.33 3.19
CA GLY A 122 -8.29 -1.38 2.35
C GLY A 122 -8.81 -2.75 2.79
N ILE A 123 -9.61 -3.38 1.95
CA ILE A 123 -10.18 -4.70 2.20
C ILE A 123 -9.27 -5.74 1.58
N SER A 124 -8.66 -6.60 2.38
CA SER A 124 -7.76 -7.63 1.89
C SER A 124 -8.52 -8.69 1.11
N VAL A 125 -7.98 -9.11 -0.04
CA VAL A 125 -8.41 -10.26 -0.83
C VAL A 125 -7.19 -10.96 -1.44
N TRP A 126 -7.16 -12.30 -1.45
CA TRP A 126 -5.99 -13.09 -1.85
C TRP A 126 -6.30 -14.10 -2.98
N GLY A 127 -7.08 -13.72 -3.95
CA GLY A 127 -7.51 -14.55 -5.06
C GLY A 127 -9.02 -14.77 -5.09
N ASP A 128 -9.48 -15.81 -5.79
CA ASP A 128 -10.89 -16.16 -5.84
C ASP A 128 -11.44 -16.63 -4.48
N ALA A 129 -12.74 -16.83 -4.39
CA ALA A 129 -13.40 -17.21 -3.14
C ALA A 129 -12.82 -18.50 -2.54
N GLN A 130 -12.44 -19.47 -3.37
CA GLN A 130 -11.86 -20.71 -2.91
C GLN A 130 -10.45 -20.52 -2.36
N THR A 131 -9.61 -19.78 -3.06
CA THR A 131 -8.24 -19.47 -2.64
C THR A 131 -8.26 -18.61 -1.38
N ASP A 132 -9.10 -17.56 -1.35
CA ASP A 132 -9.22 -16.68 -0.19
C ASP A 132 -9.70 -17.45 1.06
N ARG A 133 -10.71 -18.32 0.91
CA ARG A 133 -11.18 -19.21 1.98
C ARG A 133 -10.07 -20.12 2.49
N ARG A 134 -9.28 -20.72 1.60
CA ARG A 134 -8.17 -21.60 1.99
C ARG A 134 -7.06 -20.83 2.70
N MET A 135 -6.62 -19.71 2.13
CA MET A 135 -5.46 -18.96 2.62
C MET A 135 -5.77 -18.14 3.87
N ARG A 136 -6.99 -17.65 4.00
CA ARG A 136 -7.38 -16.71 5.06
C ARG A 136 -8.43 -17.26 6.00
N GLY A 137 -9.40 -18.02 5.48
CA GLY A 137 -10.55 -18.54 6.22
C GLY A 137 -10.33 -19.90 6.90
N GLY A 138 -9.11 -20.45 6.86
CA GLY A 138 -8.84 -21.78 7.39
C GLY A 138 -9.65 -22.88 6.71
N GLY A 139 -10.06 -22.68 5.46
CA GLY A 139 -10.90 -23.56 4.67
C GLY A 139 -12.39 -23.53 5.02
N LYS A 140 -12.80 -22.74 6.02
CA LYS A 140 -14.17 -22.78 6.59
C LYS A 140 -14.96 -21.49 6.40
N ILE A 141 -14.31 -20.33 6.33
CA ILE A 141 -14.97 -19.03 6.32
C ILE A 141 -14.88 -18.41 4.92
N ASP A 142 -16.03 -18.04 4.37
CA ASP A 142 -16.14 -17.32 3.09
C ASP A 142 -15.89 -15.81 3.29
N ILE A 143 -14.62 -15.45 3.47
CA ILE A 143 -14.22 -14.08 3.82
C ILE A 143 -14.51 -13.14 2.65
N PHE A 144 -14.16 -13.53 1.42
CA PHE A 144 -14.33 -12.68 0.26
C PHE A 144 -15.81 -12.36 -0.01
N GLU A 145 -16.70 -13.36 0.05
CA GLU A 145 -18.14 -13.16 -0.13
C GLU A 145 -18.70 -12.21 0.94
N LYS A 146 -18.32 -12.44 2.19
CA LYS A 146 -18.78 -11.59 3.29
C LYS A 146 -18.26 -10.16 3.19
N ALA A 147 -17.05 -9.99 2.72
CA ALA A 147 -16.47 -8.67 2.50
C ALA A 147 -17.17 -7.92 1.34
N LEU A 148 -17.53 -8.61 0.26
CA LEU A 148 -18.35 -8.06 -0.84
C LEU A 148 -19.70 -7.53 -0.30
N GLU A 149 -20.42 -8.32 0.51
CA GLU A 149 -21.65 -7.87 1.13
C GLU A 149 -21.47 -6.65 2.02
N ASN A 150 -20.47 -6.68 2.91
CA ASN A 150 -20.25 -5.65 3.91
C ASN A 150 -19.87 -4.29 3.31
N TYR A 151 -19.16 -4.30 2.18
CA TYR A 151 -18.56 -3.08 1.61
C TYR A 151 -19.09 -2.73 0.21
N HIS A 152 -20.22 -3.33 -0.19
CA HIS A 152 -20.87 -2.98 -1.46
C HIS A 152 -21.10 -1.48 -1.56
N GLY A 153 -20.50 -0.84 -2.57
CA GLY A 153 -20.62 0.58 -2.83
C GLY A 153 -20.14 1.52 -1.70
N ASP A 154 -19.40 1.02 -0.70
CA ASP A 154 -18.85 1.89 0.36
C ASP A 154 -17.79 2.82 -0.26
N PRO A 155 -18.02 4.14 -0.31
CA PRO A 155 -17.13 5.07 -0.99
C PRO A 155 -15.76 5.19 -0.31
N ARG A 156 -15.60 4.72 0.94
CA ARG A 156 -14.33 4.73 1.68
C ARG A 156 -13.44 3.55 1.31
N ALA A 157 -14.03 2.48 0.75
CA ALA A 157 -13.39 1.19 0.60
C ALA A 157 -12.70 1.04 -0.76
N PHE A 158 -11.58 0.34 -0.74
CA PHE A 158 -10.91 -0.21 -1.92
C PHE A 158 -10.47 -1.64 -1.62
N TRP A 159 -10.36 -2.47 -2.65
CA TRP A 159 -9.84 -3.82 -2.53
C TRP A 159 -8.31 -3.80 -2.53
N TYR A 160 -7.72 -4.35 -1.47
CA TYR A 160 -6.28 -4.54 -1.34
C TYR A 160 -5.96 -5.98 -1.75
N TYR A 161 -5.78 -6.16 -3.07
CA TYR A 161 -5.60 -7.47 -3.67
C TYR A 161 -4.15 -7.92 -3.53
N THR A 162 -3.92 -8.98 -2.74
CA THR A 162 -2.61 -9.60 -2.61
C THR A 162 -2.38 -10.62 -3.72
N VAL A 163 -1.53 -10.28 -4.66
CA VAL A 163 -1.14 -11.13 -5.80
C VAL A 163 -0.23 -12.24 -5.31
N ILE A 164 -0.65 -13.49 -5.48
CA ILE A 164 0.13 -14.68 -5.12
C ILE A 164 0.80 -15.23 -6.38
N PRO A 165 2.11 -15.54 -6.35
CA PRO A 165 2.79 -16.18 -7.49
C PRO A 165 2.07 -17.48 -7.91
N GLY A 166 1.91 -17.67 -9.21
CA GLY A 166 1.21 -18.85 -9.77
C GLY A 166 -0.33 -18.75 -9.83
N TYR A 167 -0.92 -17.64 -9.36
CA TYR A 167 -2.38 -17.43 -9.37
C TYR A 167 -2.80 -16.28 -10.31
N ALA A 168 -2.02 -15.99 -11.34
CA ALA A 168 -2.28 -14.91 -12.28
C ALA A 168 -3.65 -15.03 -12.99
N SER A 169 -4.11 -16.26 -13.26
CA SER A 169 -5.41 -16.51 -13.90
C SER A 169 -6.61 -16.08 -13.07
N GLN A 170 -6.45 -15.90 -11.76
CA GLN A 170 -7.53 -15.45 -10.87
C GLN A 170 -7.69 -13.93 -10.84
N ILE A 171 -6.70 -13.16 -11.33
CA ILE A 171 -6.70 -11.70 -11.20
C ILE A 171 -7.90 -11.09 -11.91
N GLU A 172 -8.10 -11.42 -13.19
CA GLU A 172 -9.19 -10.82 -13.98
C GLU A 172 -10.58 -11.11 -13.39
N PRO A 173 -10.99 -12.38 -13.15
CA PRO A 173 -12.32 -12.66 -12.61
C PRO A 173 -12.55 -12.09 -11.21
N VAL A 174 -11.53 -12.03 -10.37
CA VAL A 174 -11.65 -11.42 -9.03
C VAL A 174 -11.80 -9.92 -9.12
N VAL A 175 -10.99 -9.25 -9.97
CA VAL A 175 -11.10 -7.81 -10.18
C VAL A 175 -12.47 -7.43 -10.76
N GLU A 176 -13.02 -8.22 -11.67
CA GLU A 176 -14.39 -8.01 -12.19
C GLU A 176 -15.41 -7.97 -11.06
N ARG A 177 -15.34 -8.90 -10.12
CA ARG A 177 -16.22 -8.93 -8.94
C ARG A 177 -16.02 -7.72 -8.03
N CYS A 178 -14.77 -7.34 -7.78
CA CYS A 178 -14.43 -6.17 -6.98
C CYS A 178 -14.96 -4.87 -7.59
N VAL A 179 -14.81 -4.70 -8.90
CA VAL A 179 -15.30 -3.54 -9.66
C VAL A 179 -16.83 -3.53 -9.70
N ALA A 180 -17.48 -4.68 -9.95
CA ALA A 180 -18.94 -4.82 -9.90
C ALA A 180 -19.50 -4.49 -8.51
N ASN A 181 -18.70 -4.70 -7.46
CA ASN A 181 -19.04 -4.30 -6.08
C ASN A 181 -19.00 -2.78 -5.84
N GLY A 182 -18.51 -2.00 -6.82
CA GLY A 182 -18.45 -0.53 -6.75
C GLY A 182 -17.19 0.02 -6.06
N ASN A 183 -16.17 -0.79 -5.81
CA ASN A 183 -14.96 -0.38 -5.11
C ASN A 183 -13.71 -0.54 -5.99
N PRO A 184 -12.78 0.44 -5.99
CA PRO A 184 -11.54 0.36 -6.75
C PRO A 184 -10.60 -0.72 -6.18
N VAL A 185 -9.60 -1.09 -6.99
CA VAL A 185 -8.62 -2.12 -6.65
C VAL A 185 -7.20 -1.55 -6.64
N LEU A 186 -6.45 -1.87 -5.60
CA LEU A 186 -5.00 -1.70 -5.49
C LEU A 186 -4.35 -3.07 -5.30
N PHE A 187 -3.32 -3.37 -6.06
CA PHE A 187 -2.58 -4.62 -5.93
C PHE A 187 -1.43 -4.49 -4.92
N ASN A 188 -1.29 -5.52 -4.08
CA ASN A 188 -0.09 -5.81 -3.33
C ASN A 188 0.51 -7.12 -3.82
N PHE A 189 1.77 -7.41 -3.52
CA PHE A 189 2.43 -8.61 -3.96
C PHE A 189 2.82 -9.44 -2.73
N TYR A 190 2.46 -10.72 -2.77
CA TYR A 190 2.74 -11.63 -1.67
C TYR A 190 4.24 -11.85 -1.52
N GLY A 191 4.76 -11.53 -0.35
CA GLY A 191 6.11 -11.92 0.04
C GLY A 191 6.03 -13.16 0.93
N ASP A 192 6.57 -14.29 0.49
CA ASP A 192 6.77 -15.40 1.40
C ASP A 192 7.97 -15.10 2.30
N LEU A 193 7.65 -14.70 3.50
CA LEU A 193 8.61 -14.28 4.51
C LEU A 193 9.46 -15.46 5.04
N LYS A 194 9.04 -16.70 4.77
CA LYS A 194 9.77 -17.92 5.15
C LYS A 194 10.76 -18.38 4.08
N SER A 195 10.49 -18.10 2.80
CA SER A 195 11.28 -18.57 1.66
C SER A 195 12.08 -17.48 0.94
N ILE A 196 12.67 -16.58 1.69
CA ILE A 196 13.40 -15.40 1.17
C ILE A 196 14.53 -15.73 0.18
N GLY A 197 15.01 -16.97 0.17
CA GLY A 197 16.02 -17.42 -0.80
C GLY A 197 15.57 -17.51 -2.26
N ASN A 198 14.26 -17.42 -2.54
CA ASN A 198 13.74 -17.74 -3.88
C ASN A 198 13.12 -16.54 -4.63
N ARG A 199 13.87 -15.43 -4.70
CA ARG A 199 13.47 -14.23 -5.45
C ARG A 199 13.22 -14.50 -6.93
N ALA A 200 13.97 -15.42 -7.54
CA ALA A 200 13.84 -15.73 -8.96
C ALA A 200 12.48 -16.35 -9.29
N ASP A 201 12.00 -17.24 -8.43
CA ASP A 201 10.69 -17.87 -8.62
C ASP A 201 9.54 -16.90 -8.37
N HIS A 202 9.65 -16.05 -7.35
CA HIS A 202 8.68 -14.98 -7.12
C HIS A 202 8.60 -14.01 -8.31
N ARG A 203 9.75 -13.56 -8.83
CA ARG A 203 9.78 -12.67 -10.00
C ARG A 203 9.15 -13.30 -11.23
N ARG A 204 9.39 -14.60 -11.47
CA ARG A 204 8.80 -15.35 -12.58
C ARG A 204 7.28 -15.44 -12.43
N GLY A 205 6.78 -15.83 -11.26
CA GLY A 205 5.35 -15.87 -10.96
C GLY A 205 4.66 -14.51 -11.06
N PHE A 206 5.36 -13.42 -10.75
CA PHE A 206 4.84 -12.07 -10.88
C PHE A 206 4.85 -11.52 -12.32
N ALA A 207 5.64 -12.08 -13.24
CA ALA A 207 5.63 -11.67 -14.64
C ALA A 207 4.27 -11.93 -15.30
N GLU A 208 3.69 -13.10 -15.08
CA GLU A 208 2.34 -13.44 -15.55
C GLU A 208 1.27 -12.57 -14.87
N ALA A 209 1.39 -12.38 -13.56
CA ALA A 209 0.49 -11.54 -12.80
C ALA A 209 0.51 -10.09 -13.31
N ARG A 210 1.68 -9.55 -13.65
CA ARG A 210 1.82 -8.21 -14.24
C ARG A 210 1.07 -8.08 -15.56
N GLN A 211 1.12 -9.10 -16.41
CA GLN A 211 0.34 -9.10 -17.66
C GLN A 211 -1.17 -9.07 -17.38
N ALA A 212 -1.65 -9.87 -16.42
CA ALA A 212 -3.05 -9.85 -16.01
C ALA A 212 -3.46 -8.49 -15.40
N ILE A 213 -2.60 -7.88 -14.57
CA ILE A 213 -2.82 -6.54 -14.02
C ILE A 213 -2.93 -5.50 -15.15
N ASN A 214 -2.07 -5.55 -16.15
CA ASN A 214 -2.15 -4.62 -17.28
C ASN A 214 -3.48 -4.77 -18.04
N ARG A 215 -3.94 -6.00 -18.28
CA ARG A 215 -5.25 -6.23 -18.93
C ARG A 215 -6.42 -5.66 -18.12
N VAL A 216 -6.42 -5.79 -16.79
CA VAL A 216 -7.49 -5.17 -15.97
C VAL A 216 -7.38 -3.65 -15.89
N VAL A 217 -6.17 -3.09 -15.98
CA VAL A 217 -5.96 -1.64 -16.11
C VAL A 217 -6.60 -1.13 -17.41
N ASP A 218 -6.37 -1.80 -18.52
CA ASP A 218 -6.95 -1.42 -19.82
C ASP A 218 -8.48 -1.55 -19.81
N ARG A 219 -9.00 -2.58 -19.15
CA ARG A 219 -10.44 -2.86 -19.11
C ARG A 219 -11.20 -1.98 -18.10
N PHE A 220 -10.59 -1.64 -16.98
CA PHE A 220 -11.22 -0.89 -15.88
C PHE A 220 -10.39 0.33 -15.43
N PRO A 221 -10.01 1.24 -16.35
CA PRO A 221 -9.04 2.30 -16.06
C PRO A 221 -9.49 3.28 -14.98
N HIS A 222 -10.79 3.37 -14.67
CA HIS A 222 -11.32 4.21 -13.59
C HIS A 222 -11.24 3.57 -12.19
N MET A 223 -11.05 2.24 -12.15
CA MET A 223 -11.18 1.44 -10.93
C MET A 223 -9.87 0.83 -10.47
N ILE A 224 -8.79 0.92 -11.26
CA ILE A 224 -7.49 0.36 -10.86
C ILE A 224 -6.57 1.49 -10.38
N TYR A 225 -6.18 1.43 -9.11
CA TYR A 225 -5.37 2.46 -8.45
C TYR A 225 -3.89 2.04 -8.36
N MET A 226 -3.41 1.42 -9.43
CA MET A 226 -2.00 1.05 -9.62
C MET A 226 -1.59 1.32 -11.06
N THR A 227 -0.50 2.04 -11.26
CA THR A 227 0.05 2.24 -12.61
C THR A 227 0.86 1.02 -13.05
N SER A 228 1.01 0.84 -14.38
CA SER A 228 1.92 -0.15 -14.96
C SER A 228 3.35 0.02 -14.45
N TYR A 229 3.78 1.25 -14.19
CA TYR A 229 5.07 1.55 -13.60
C TYR A 229 5.24 0.93 -12.20
N ILE A 230 4.28 1.10 -11.28
CA ILE A 230 4.34 0.49 -9.95
C ILE A 230 4.30 -1.03 -10.05
N SER A 231 3.41 -1.58 -10.86
CA SER A 231 3.31 -3.03 -11.08
C SER A 231 4.65 -3.61 -11.56
N GLU A 232 5.31 -2.94 -12.51
CA GLU A 232 6.64 -3.32 -12.99
C GLU A 232 7.69 -3.24 -11.88
N VAL A 233 7.77 -2.11 -11.21
CA VAL A 233 8.77 -1.85 -10.17
C VAL A 233 8.71 -2.89 -9.06
N VAL A 234 7.51 -3.20 -8.55
CA VAL A 234 7.33 -4.19 -7.47
C VAL A 234 7.64 -5.60 -7.98
N SER A 235 7.04 -6.01 -9.10
CA SER A 235 7.17 -7.38 -9.60
C SER A 235 8.58 -7.75 -10.08
N THR A 236 9.36 -6.78 -10.53
CA THR A 236 10.74 -6.99 -10.99
C THR A 236 11.79 -6.76 -9.90
N GLY A 237 11.42 -6.10 -8.81
CA GLY A 237 12.36 -5.63 -7.79
C GLY A 237 13.33 -4.56 -8.33
N ARG A 238 12.93 -3.81 -9.35
CA ARG A 238 13.78 -2.84 -10.06
C ARG A 238 14.40 -1.77 -9.17
N LEU A 239 13.78 -1.44 -8.05
CA LEU A 239 14.33 -0.48 -7.10
C LEU A 239 15.55 -1.01 -6.36
N TYR A 240 15.76 -2.31 -6.37
CA TYR A 240 16.88 -2.98 -5.69
C TYR A 240 18.04 -3.29 -6.63
N ASP A 241 17.89 -3.04 -7.91
CA ASP A 241 19.03 -2.99 -8.79
C ASP A 241 19.85 -1.73 -8.47
N GLN A 242 21.13 -1.76 -8.74
CA GLN A 242 22.08 -0.71 -8.38
C GLN A 242 21.76 0.66 -8.99
N LYS A 243 20.89 0.73 -9.98
CA LYS A 243 20.50 1.97 -10.65
C LYS A 243 19.88 2.99 -9.69
N TRP A 244 19.14 2.49 -8.72
CA TRP A 244 18.43 3.34 -7.77
C TRP A 244 19.07 3.39 -6.39
N GLY A 245 19.95 2.45 -6.09
CA GLY A 245 20.81 2.42 -4.90
C GLY A 245 20.01 2.43 -3.61
N TYR A 246 19.18 1.37 -3.33
CA TYR A 246 18.17 1.64 -2.39
C TYR A 246 17.74 0.59 -1.36
N GLU A 247 17.53 1.06 -0.16
CA GLU A 247 16.91 0.35 0.96
C GLU A 247 16.10 1.30 1.86
N VAL A 248 14.95 1.86 1.42
CA VAL A 248 14.14 2.71 2.30
C VAL A 248 12.67 2.37 2.27
N CYS A 249 12.11 2.26 3.41
CA CYS A 249 10.70 2.14 3.65
C CYS A 249 10.26 3.19 4.66
N THR A 250 9.14 3.85 4.44
CA THR A 250 8.55 4.75 5.43
C THR A 250 8.03 4.02 6.66
N SER A 251 8.00 2.68 6.61
CA SER A 251 7.59 1.84 7.73
C SER A 251 8.68 1.61 8.78
N PHE A 252 9.88 2.13 8.60
CA PHE A 252 10.93 2.03 9.63
C PHE A 252 10.70 3.01 10.77
N SER A 253 10.83 2.52 12.01
CA SER A 253 10.86 3.37 13.20
C SER A 253 12.20 4.09 13.34
N THR A 254 12.14 5.38 13.71
CA THR A 254 13.34 6.19 14.02
C THR A 254 14.07 5.71 15.27
N ASP A 255 13.39 5.02 16.15
CA ASP A 255 13.95 4.57 17.42
C ASP A 255 14.82 3.31 17.26
N ASN A 256 14.86 2.74 16.07
CA ASN A 256 15.68 1.58 15.77
C ASN A 256 17.12 1.99 15.44
N PRO A 257 18.15 1.37 16.05
CA PRO A 257 19.56 1.69 15.79
C PRO A 257 19.97 1.58 14.31
N VAL A 258 19.43 0.60 13.59
CA VAL A 258 19.71 0.44 12.14
C VAL A 258 19.19 1.63 11.33
N ASN A 259 18.04 2.17 11.69
CA ASN A 259 17.51 3.36 11.02
C ASN A 259 18.32 4.59 11.34
N PHE A 260 18.82 4.69 12.56
CA PHE A 260 19.73 5.76 12.96
C PHE A 260 21.03 5.73 12.15
N GLU A 261 21.61 4.56 11.97
CA GLU A 261 22.80 4.36 11.12
C GLU A 261 22.52 4.74 9.66
N ARG A 262 21.38 4.36 9.11
CA ARG A 262 20.96 4.79 7.76
C ARG A 262 20.87 6.31 7.63
N MET A 263 20.29 6.98 8.62
CA MET A 263 20.21 8.44 8.64
C MET A 263 21.59 9.09 8.64
N GLN A 264 22.54 8.56 9.41
CA GLN A 264 23.92 9.04 9.42
C GLN A 264 24.61 8.86 8.06
N ASN A 265 24.28 7.82 7.33
CA ASN A 265 24.81 7.54 6.00
C ASN A 265 24.10 8.31 4.87
N GLY A 266 23.22 9.26 5.21
CA GLY A 266 22.53 10.12 4.24
C GLY A 266 21.46 9.40 3.39
N MET A 267 21.01 8.23 3.82
CA MET A 267 19.93 7.50 3.15
C MET A 267 18.60 8.26 3.30
N PRO A 268 17.77 8.34 2.24
CA PRO A 268 16.45 8.99 2.33
C PRO A 268 15.60 8.29 3.37
N TYR A 269 15.00 9.08 4.25
CA TYR A 269 14.29 8.56 5.40
C TYR A 269 13.25 9.58 5.90
N SER A 270 12.12 9.10 6.40
CA SER A 270 11.13 9.94 7.06
C SER A 270 11.44 10.00 8.58
N PRO A 271 12.08 11.03 9.08
CA PRO A 271 12.52 11.10 10.48
C PRO A 271 11.33 11.17 11.46
N HIS A 272 10.13 11.38 10.95
CA HIS A 272 8.91 11.47 11.75
C HIS A 272 8.11 10.18 11.79
N PHE A 273 8.45 9.20 10.95
CA PHE A 273 7.71 7.95 10.89
C PHE A 273 8.05 7.03 12.05
N ARG A 274 7.02 6.43 12.65
CA ARG A 274 7.13 5.38 13.67
C ARG A 274 6.10 4.30 13.43
N ALA A 275 6.46 3.04 13.68
CA ALA A 275 5.57 1.90 13.64
C ALA A 275 5.37 1.39 15.07
N TYR A 276 4.22 1.69 15.65
CA TYR A 276 3.88 1.35 17.02
C TYR A 276 3.24 -0.04 17.13
N ASN A 277 3.65 -0.82 18.13
CA ASN A 277 3.01 -2.05 18.53
C ASN A 277 1.64 -1.79 19.18
N ALA A 278 0.87 -2.83 19.44
CA ALA A 278 -0.50 -2.71 19.99
C ALA A 278 -0.57 -2.08 21.38
N ASP A 279 0.54 -2.06 22.13
CA ASP A 279 0.68 -1.37 23.42
C ASP A 279 0.82 0.17 23.26
N LEU A 280 1.07 0.67 22.05
CA LEU A 280 1.29 2.09 21.71
C LEU A 280 2.44 2.77 22.46
N GLN A 281 3.27 1.99 23.13
CA GLN A 281 4.45 2.44 23.90
C GLN A 281 5.74 2.00 23.23
N THR A 282 5.74 0.80 22.67
CA THR A 282 6.89 0.25 21.98
C THR A 282 6.75 0.40 20.46
N THR A 283 7.88 0.46 19.78
CA THR A 283 7.94 0.55 18.33
C THR A 283 8.62 -0.69 17.77
N ARG A 284 8.28 -1.03 16.55
CA ARG A 284 8.92 -2.12 15.84
C ARG A 284 9.75 -1.61 14.67
N ARG A 285 10.66 -2.46 14.24
CA ARG A 285 11.65 -2.18 13.20
C ARG A 285 11.04 -1.94 11.84
N CYS A 286 10.04 -2.72 11.51
CA CYS A 286 9.39 -2.77 10.20
C CYS A 286 7.93 -3.15 10.39
N CYS A 287 7.04 -2.70 9.51
CA CYS A 287 5.63 -3.09 9.54
C CYS A 287 5.40 -4.60 9.40
N THR A 288 6.33 -5.30 8.74
CA THR A 288 6.31 -6.77 8.62
C THR A 288 7.03 -7.48 9.76
N GLY A 289 7.63 -6.76 10.70
CA GLY A 289 8.36 -7.31 11.85
C GLY A 289 9.65 -8.04 11.52
N ILE A 290 10.10 -8.03 10.28
CA ILE A 290 11.24 -8.82 9.84
C ILE A 290 12.50 -7.98 9.88
N ASP A 291 13.51 -8.52 10.55
CA ASP A 291 14.88 -8.00 10.50
C ASP A 291 15.59 -8.55 9.27
N ARG A 292 15.26 -8.02 8.09
CA ARG A 292 15.76 -8.56 6.83
C ARG A 292 16.09 -7.49 5.81
N ASP A 293 16.84 -7.95 4.82
CA ASP A 293 17.14 -7.25 3.59
C ASP A 293 15.84 -6.77 2.90
N CYS A 294 15.65 -5.46 2.84
CA CYS A 294 14.49 -4.84 2.19
C CYS A 294 14.33 -5.28 0.73
N ALA A 295 15.42 -5.69 0.09
CA ALA A 295 15.40 -6.22 -1.26
C ALA A 295 14.59 -7.52 -1.41
N SER A 296 14.19 -8.17 -0.31
CA SER A 296 13.30 -9.33 -0.30
C SER A 296 11.82 -8.94 -0.15
N CYS A 297 11.51 -7.68 0.08
CA CYS A 297 10.16 -7.21 0.29
C CYS A 297 9.47 -6.87 -1.04
N PHE A 298 8.30 -7.47 -1.26
CA PHE A 298 7.42 -7.16 -2.38
C PHE A 298 6.22 -6.29 -1.96
N ASP A 299 6.26 -5.73 -0.76
CA ASP A 299 5.18 -4.85 -0.28
C ASP A 299 5.09 -3.57 -1.09
N VAL A 300 3.90 -3.27 -1.60
CA VAL A 300 3.68 -2.12 -2.48
C VAL A 300 3.90 -0.78 -1.75
N TRP A 301 3.61 -0.72 -0.45
CA TRP A 301 3.77 0.51 0.33
C TRP A 301 5.23 0.92 0.48
N GLN A 302 6.14 -0.06 0.58
CA GLN A 302 7.56 0.22 0.58
C GLN A 302 7.98 0.89 -0.73
N HIS A 303 7.50 0.38 -1.87
CA HIS A 303 7.83 0.93 -3.18
C HIS A 303 7.23 2.32 -3.39
N PHE A 304 5.97 2.54 -2.97
CA PHE A 304 5.38 3.88 -2.95
C PHE A 304 6.22 4.85 -2.13
N SER A 305 6.61 4.45 -0.93
CA SER A 305 7.38 5.29 -0.02
C SER A 305 8.68 5.75 -0.64
N TRP A 306 9.41 4.83 -1.25
CA TRP A 306 10.67 5.15 -1.90
C TRP A 306 10.47 6.11 -3.08
N ILE A 307 9.50 5.83 -3.94
CA ILE A 307 9.21 6.68 -5.09
C ILE A 307 8.84 8.09 -4.62
N ILE A 308 7.96 8.22 -3.63
CA ILE A 308 7.54 9.52 -3.08
C ILE A 308 8.76 10.34 -2.62
N LEU A 309 9.70 9.73 -1.92
CA LEU A 309 10.87 10.41 -1.36
C LEU A 309 11.94 10.76 -2.41
N ASN A 310 11.90 10.16 -3.60
CA ASN A 310 12.96 10.26 -4.59
C ASN A 310 12.59 11.04 -5.86
N LEU A 311 11.88 12.16 -5.73
CA LEU A 311 11.57 13.05 -6.86
C LEU A 311 12.81 13.36 -7.71
N ARG A 312 13.95 13.67 -7.09
CA ARG A 312 15.19 14.05 -7.83
C ARG A 312 15.62 12.97 -8.82
N LYS A 313 15.48 11.68 -8.48
CA LYS A 313 15.82 10.55 -9.35
C LYS A 313 14.84 10.36 -10.51
N HIS A 314 13.68 10.99 -10.44
CA HIS A 314 12.65 10.95 -11.47
C HIS A 314 12.60 12.22 -12.35
N LEU A 315 13.60 13.10 -12.26
CA LEU A 315 13.66 14.32 -13.07
C LEU A 315 14.51 14.16 -14.33
N GLY A 316 15.02 12.97 -14.63
CA GLY A 316 15.85 12.71 -15.81
C GLY A 316 15.09 12.81 -17.13
N SER A 317 13.78 12.59 -17.12
CA SER A 317 12.91 12.74 -18.29
C SER A 317 11.47 13.09 -17.89
N LYS A 318 10.69 13.64 -18.86
CA LYS A 318 9.25 13.88 -18.65
C LYS A 318 8.52 12.57 -18.32
N ARG A 319 8.93 11.44 -18.90
CA ARG A 319 8.35 10.12 -18.62
C ARG A 319 8.60 9.69 -17.18
N GLU A 320 9.83 9.79 -16.69
CA GLU A 320 10.15 9.44 -15.30
C GLU A 320 9.42 10.35 -14.31
N PHE A 321 9.34 11.65 -14.60
CA PHE A 321 8.55 12.56 -13.79
C PHE A 321 7.05 12.21 -13.81
N THR A 322 6.49 11.84 -14.96
CA THR A 322 5.09 11.40 -15.05
C THR A 322 4.86 10.14 -14.22
N ASN A 323 5.76 9.15 -14.28
CA ASN A 323 5.70 7.94 -13.46
C ASN A 323 5.72 8.27 -11.96
N TRP A 324 6.61 9.15 -11.55
CA TRP A 324 6.67 9.62 -10.16
C TRP A 324 5.37 10.32 -9.75
N LEU A 325 4.95 11.30 -10.53
CA LEU A 325 3.80 12.16 -10.21
C LEU A 325 2.49 11.36 -10.13
N THR A 326 2.26 10.47 -11.09
CA THR A 326 1.05 9.64 -11.11
C THR A 326 1.02 8.63 -9.97
N THR A 327 2.18 8.08 -9.61
CA THR A 327 2.34 7.20 -8.46
C THR A 327 2.01 7.92 -7.16
N VAL A 328 2.60 9.09 -6.95
CA VAL A 328 2.33 9.92 -5.76
C VAL A 328 0.87 10.35 -5.72
N TYR A 329 0.30 10.74 -6.85
CA TYR A 329 -1.10 11.14 -6.93
C TYR A 329 -2.06 10.00 -6.52
N MET A 330 -1.83 8.79 -7.04
CA MET A 330 -2.64 7.62 -6.66
C MET A 330 -2.52 7.29 -5.17
N PHE A 331 -1.30 7.37 -4.62
CA PHE A 331 -1.09 7.19 -3.18
C PHE A 331 -1.90 8.22 -2.36
N TYR A 332 -1.84 9.50 -2.74
CA TYR A 332 -2.60 10.55 -2.06
C TYR A 332 -4.11 10.36 -2.18
N LEU A 333 -4.57 9.90 -3.34
CA LEU A 333 -5.99 9.67 -3.60
C LEU A 333 -6.55 8.50 -2.77
N ILE A 334 -5.88 7.34 -2.80
CA ILE A 334 -6.29 6.16 -2.03
C ILE A 334 -6.35 6.46 -0.53
N ASN A 335 -5.36 7.18 -0.03
CA ASN A 335 -5.28 7.55 1.39
C ASN A 335 -6.09 8.80 1.75
N ARG A 336 -6.89 9.33 0.83
CA ARG A 336 -7.74 10.52 1.02
C ARG A 336 -6.98 11.76 1.50
N LEU A 337 -5.73 11.86 1.13
CA LEU A 337 -4.89 13.02 1.41
C LEU A 337 -5.24 14.21 0.50
N ILE A 338 -5.80 13.93 -0.67
CA ILE A 338 -6.47 14.88 -1.56
C ILE A 338 -7.96 14.56 -1.61
N ASP A 339 -8.76 15.49 -2.13
CA ASP A 339 -10.20 15.28 -2.32
C ASP A 339 -10.46 14.10 -3.26
N TYR A 340 -11.16 13.11 -2.76
CA TYR A 340 -11.35 11.84 -3.46
C TYR A 340 -12.31 11.98 -4.65
N ASP A 341 -13.42 12.72 -4.47
CA ASP A 341 -14.46 12.79 -5.48
C ASP A 341 -14.04 13.61 -6.70
N SER A 342 -13.30 14.67 -6.48
CA SER A 342 -12.70 15.44 -7.58
C SER A 342 -11.47 14.75 -8.18
N GLY A 343 -10.73 13.99 -7.38
CA GLY A 343 -9.48 13.34 -7.80
C GLY A 343 -9.67 12.08 -8.61
N LYS A 344 -10.67 11.26 -8.31
CA LYS A 344 -10.89 9.96 -8.98
C LYS A 344 -11.12 10.06 -10.49
N LYS A 345 -11.64 11.20 -10.97
CA LYS A 345 -11.83 11.46 -12.41
C LYS A 345 -10.51 11.44 -13.22
N ASN A 346 -9.37 11.70 -12.57
CA ASN A 346 -8.08 11.75 -13.22
C ASN A 346 -7.45 10.36 -13.43
N ILE A 347 -7.99 9.31 -12.81
CA ILE A 347 -7.37 7.97 -12.84
C ILE A 347 -7.32 7.40 -14.26
N ALA A 348 -8.43 7.44 -15.00
CA ALA A 348 -8.43 6.94 -16.38
C ALA A 348 -7.49 7.73 -17.29
N GLU A 349 -7.43 9.04 -17.14
CA GLU A 349 -6.50 9.87 -17.91
C GLU A 349 -5.03 9.56 -17.56
N ILE A 350 -4.74 9.24 -16.30
CA ILE A 350 -3.40 8.77 -15.89
C ILE A 350 -3.04 7.50 -16.67
N HIS A 351 -3.91 6.50 -16.67
CA HIS A 351 -3.66 5.25 -17.39
C HIS A 351 -3.50 5.47 -18.88
N ARG A 352 -4.39 6.24 -19.51
CA ARG A 352 -4.31 6.59 -20.93
C ARG A 352 -2.95 7.19 -21.28
N ARG A 353 -2.45 8.15 -20.53
CA ARG A 353 -1.15 8.82 -20.80
C ARG A 353 0.05 7.92 -20.58
N LEU A 354 -0.05 6.97 -19.68
CA LEU A 354 1.03 6.01 -19.45
C LEU A 354 1.06 4.91 -20.53
N CYS A 355 -0.09 4.53 -21.10
CA CYS A 355 -0.19 3.55 -22.20
C CYS A 355 0.24 4.15 -23.55
N GLU A 356 -0.09 5.40 -23.86
CA GLU A 356 0.19 6.05 -25.16
C GLU A 356 1.67 6.12 -25.55
N LYS A 357 2.60 5.76 -24.68
CA LYS A 357 4.04 5.91 -24.90
C LYS A 357 4.88 4.66 -24.64
N THR A 358 4.29 3.49 -24.73
CA THR A 358 5.06 2.25 -24.80
C THR A 358 5.19 1.86 -26.28
N PRO A 359 6.28 2.21 -26.97
CA PRO A 359 6.62 1.48 -28.19
C PRO A 359 6.79 0.03 -27.79
N ASN A 360 6.24 -0.90 -28.58
CA ASN A 360 6.33 -2.34 -28.39
C ASN A 360 7.66 -2.75 -27.73
N ILE A 361 7.62 -3.13 -26.46
CA ILE A 361 8.74 -3.80 -25.79
C ILE A 361 8.68 -5.28 -26.21
N ALA A 362 8.83 -5.52 -27.50
CA ALA A 362 8.99 -6.86 -28.07
C ALA A 362 10.47 -7.25 -28.26
N VAL A 363 11.43 -6.49 -27.70
CA VAL A 363 12.87 -6.65 -28.03
C VAL A 363 13.76 -6.77 -26.78
N LEU A 364 13.26 -7.12 -25.62
CA LEU A 364 14.14 -7.33 -24.46
C LEU A 364 14.14 -8.77 -23.90
N ASP A 365 13.53 -9.72 -24.58
CA ASP A 365 13.58 -11.14 -24.16
C ASP A 365 14.81 -11.91 -24.66
N ASN A 366 15.76 -11.27 -25.34
CA ASN A 366 16.91 -11.95 -25.97
C ASN A 366 18.27 -11.72 -25.28
N VAL A 367 18.31 -11.28 -24.02
CA VAL A 367 19.60 -11.10 -23.30
C VAL A 367 19.73 -12.00 -22.07
N ALA A 368 18.94 -13.05 -21.96
CA ALA A 368 19.07 -14.03 -20.85
C ALA A 368 19.49 -15.42 -21.34
N ALA A 369 20.22 -15.51 -22.47
CA ALA A 369 20.82 -16.78 -22.95
C ALA A 369 22.22 -16.51 -23.48
N SER A 370 23.14 -16.10 -22.62
CA SER A 370 24.58 -16.26 -22.83
C SER A 370 25.32 -16.21 -21.49
#